data_281c2ef68f4c6fdf015a2406db82b9aa
#
_entry.id   281c2ef68f4c6fdf015a2406db82b9aa
#
_cell.length_a   1.000
_cell.length_b   1.000
_cell.length_c   1.000
_cell.angle_alpha   90.00
_cell.angle_beta   90.00
_cell.angle_gamma   90.00
#
_symmetry.space_group_name_H-M   'P 1'
#
loop_
_entity.id
_entity.type
_entity.pdbx_description
1 polymer ?
#
loop_
_entity_poly.entity_id
_entity_poly.type
_entity_poly.pdbx_seq_one_letter_code
_entity_poly.pdbx_strand_id
1 'polypeptide(L)'
;MPADKDLQIQLLQQMLEQQQKYIESLEARNIEQEATIADLRSAIDELRSLKANLEETIAEFRRKFFGTGSEKTPSDTEPSSDRQDTQSDDDKVNVNGYTRPRKNKSKRNDMYPDIPVRDVICKVPEKDRYCPYCNAPMVPIANTFIREELRIIPARVERVRYLQETLICPECRKDGDGTIIKADAPASLMKHSPLSPSIGAFVIFHKIFMNTPYYRQETAAFQYGIKLPRETMANWLIYCGQEYFLPIFEKMHSLLLNRDIIHADETTCQVLREENKTAESTSYMWLYASGTDGLPKIILYDYQPGRAGAYPREFLAGFSGLLQCDGYQGYNAVEDVILVCCMAHCRRKFFEAVPAARRKKLKLLDINSEETIPDQDIPAESKWPDMIPAEIGLAHCNKLFHIEQGLKALEPEERSRKRRELETPVWDSFWKWLATVDPLGGSKLAKAVTYANNHKDTLVNYMLDGRCEISNNRAERCAKSYAIGRKNSLFHTSVDGAQASAIMYSIVETAKANGLNVLQYLYMVLLYMPDYKNEPAGIEQLLPWSEFMKEYCTGPADFETITPENHAPLPL
;
A
#
# COMPACT_ATOMS: atom_id res chain seq x y z
N MET A 1 85.59 -16.43 -60.24
CA MET A 1 85.43 -16.16 -58.76
C MET A 1 84.66 -14.88 -58.37
N PRO A 2 84.20 -13.98 -59.24
CA PRO A 2 83.21 -12.93 -58.80
C PRO A 2 81.78 -13.46 -58.77
N ALA A 3 81.35 -14.33 -59.70
CA ALA A 3 79.95 -14.79 -59.86
C ALA A 3 79.38 -15.55 -58.67
N ASP A 4 80.24 -16.14 -57.83
CA ASP A 4 79.82 -16.94 -56.65
C ASP A 4 79.43 -16.07 -55.44
N LYS A 5 80.00 -14.89 -55.31
CA LYS A 5 79.67 -13.94 -54.26
C LYS A 5 78.39 -13.23 -54.51
N ASP A 6 78.04 -12.91 -55.76
CA ASP A 6 76.79 -12.25 -56.11
C ASP A 6 75.63 -13.20 -55.94
N LEU A 7 75.77 -14.51 -56.20
CA LEU A 7 74.78 -15.52 -55.92
C LEU A 7 74.52 -15.71 -54.43
N GLN A 8 75.56 -15.65 -53.59
CA GLN A 8 75.47 -15.74 -52.13
C GLN A 8 74.74 -14.47 -51.55
N ILE A 9 75.03 -13.29 -52.07
CA ILE A 9 74.40 -12.06 -51.67
C ILE A 9 72.91 -12.08 -52.04
N GLN A 10 72.56 -12.60 -53.21
CA GLN A 10 71.14 -12.71 -53.65
C GLN A 10 70.40 -13.74 -52.78
N LEU A 11 71.02 -14.88 -52.39
CA LEU A 11 70.41 -15.86 -51.49
C LEU A 11 70.15 -15.29 -50.07
N LEU A 12 71.14 -14.56 -49.56
CA LEU A 12 71.03 -13.90 -48.27
C LEU A 12 69.95 -12.81 -48.27
N GLN A 13 69.80 -12.06 -49.34
CA GLN A 13 68.72 -11.09 -49.51
C GLN A 13 67.34 -11.75 -49.54
N GLN A 14 67.18 -12.87 -50.26
CA GLN A 14 65.90 -13.62 -50.25
C GLN A 14 65.57 -14.20 -48.88
N MET A 15 66.56 -14.71 -48.14
CA MET A 15 66.39 -15.22 -46.78
C MET A 15 65.97 -14.04 -45.84
N LEU A 16 66.58 -12.91 -45.98
CA LEU A 16 66.24 -11.70 -45.17
C LEU A 16 64.80 -11.24 -45.44
N GLU A 17 64.41 -11.23 -46.71
CA GLU A 17 63.05 -10.89 -47.11
C GLU A 17 62.00 -11.89 -46.62
N GLN A 18 62.33 -13.19 -46.62
CA GLN A 18 61.48 -14.23 -46.02
C GLN A 18 61.37 -14.08 -44.51
N GLN A 19 62.47 -13.79 -43.82
CA GLN A 19 62.43 -13.56 -42.37
C GLN A 19 61.63 -12.30 -42.04
N GLN A 20 61.73 -11.26 -42.84
CA GLN A 20 60.94 -10.02 -42.64
C GLN A 20 59.45 -10.26 -42.77
N LYS A 21 58.99 -10.98 -43.79
CA LYS A 21 57.61 -11.41 -43.98
C LYS A 21 57.11 -12.32 -42.83
N TYR A 22 57.99 -13.15 -42.29
CA TYR A 22 57.65 -13.98 -41.15
C TYR A 22 57.49 -13.19 -39.87
N ILE A 23 58.35 -12.17 -39.61
CA ILE A 23 58.24 -11.23 -38.49
C ILE A 23 56.92 -10.43 -38.59
N GLU A 24 56.59 -9.87 -39.73
CA GLU A 24 55.34 -9.15 -39.96
C GLU A 24 54.11 -10.01 -39.69
N SER A 25 54.17 -11.33 -40.09
CA SER A 25 53.07 -12.26 -39.79
C SER A 25 52.94 -12.59 -38.30
N LEU A 26 54.06 -12.65 -37.57
CA LEU A 26 54.05 -12.84 -36.12
C LEU A 26 53.54 -11.60 -35.37
N GLU A 27 53.93 -10.43 -35.81
CA GLU A 27 53.46 -9.16 -35.25
C GLU A 27 51.95 -8.99 -35.45
N ALA A 28 51.42 -9.27 -36.66
CA ALA A 28 49.99 -9.27 -36.94
C ALA A 28 49.21 -10.24 -36.04
N ARG A 29 49.76 -11.47 -35.86
CA ARG A 29 49.17 -12.49 -34.98
C ARG A 29 49.22 -12.07 -33.51
N ASN A 30 50.28 -11.37 -33.08
CA ASN A 30 50.41 -10.86 -31.72
C ASN A 30 49.38 -9.77 -31.42
N ILE A 31 49.15 -8.87 -32.37
CA ILE A 31 48.09 -7.82 -32.29
C ILE A 31 46.69 -8.46 -32.17
N GLU A 32 46.40 -9.50 -32.98
CA GLU A 32 45.14 -10.23 -32.93
C GLU A 32 44.96 -10.98 -31.59
N GLN A 33 46.03 -11.57 -31.05
CA GLN A 33 46.00 -12.19 -29.72
C GLN A 33 45.81 -11.20 -28.59
N GLU A 34 46.44 -10.01 -28.65
CA GLU A 34 46.25 -8.95 -27.67
C GLU A 34 44.80 -8.43 -27.67
N ALA A 35 44.19 -8.26 -28.85
CA ALA A 35 42.79 -7.90 -28.95
C ALA A 35 41.88 -8.97 -28.35
N THR A 36 42.14 -10.25 -28.65
CA THR A 36 41.37 -11.39 -28.07
C THR A 36 41.51 -11.46 -26.54
N ILE A 37 42.71 -11.19 -26.02
CA ILE A 37 42.98 -11.15 -24.56
C ILE A 37 42.21 -9.95 -23.92
N ALA A 38 42.13 -8.82 -24.58
CA ALA A 38 41.36 -7.66 -24.08
C ALA A 38 39.86 -8.01 -24.03
N ASP A 39 39.31 -8.64 -25.06
CA ASP A 39 37.89 -9.05 -25.11
C ASP A 39 37.58 -10.12 -24.03
N LEU A 40 38.47 -11.10 -23.84
CA LEU A 40 38.31 -12.10 -22.78
C LEU A 40 38.39 -11.51 -21.38
N ARG A 41 39.22 -10.51 -21.16
CA ARG A 41 39.28 -9.78 -19.87
C ARG A 41 37.98 -9.02 -19.62
N SER A 42 37.44 -8.34 -20.62
CA SER A 42 36.13 -7.70 -20.52
C SER A 42 35.02 -8.69 -20.18
N ALA A 43 34.94 -9.82 -20.86
CA ALA A 43 33.98 -10.88 -20.59
C ALA A 43 34.13 -11.49 -19.18
N ILE A 44 35.35 -11.65 -18.68
CA ILE A 44 35.60 -12.12 -17.30
C ILE A 44 35.11 -11.10 -16.28
N ASP A 45 35.29 -9.81 -16.50
CA ASP A 45 34.83 -8.79 -15.58
C ASP A 45 33.29 -8.66 -15.59
N GLU A 46 32.65 -8.85 -16.74
CA GLU A 46 31.18 -8.97 -16.83
C GLU A 46 30.66 -10.21 -16.07
N LEU A 47 31.30 -11.37 -16.25
CA LEU A 47 30.90 -12.58 -15.51
C LEU A 47 31.10 -12.45 -14.01
N ARG A 48 32.17 -11.79 -13.57
CA ARG A 48 32.38 -11.47 -12.14
C ARG A 48 31.30 -10.56 -11.57
N SER A 49 30.89 -9.55 -12.33
CA SER A 49 29.79 -8.67 -11.96
C SER A 49 28.46 -9.43 -11.88
N LEU A 50 28.19 -10.30 -12.84
CA LEU A 50 26.99 -11.14 -12.86
C LEU A 50 26.95 -12.12 -11.68
N LYS A 51 28.09 -12.73 -11.35
CA LYS A 51 28.25 -13.61 -10.18
C LYS A 51 27.98 -12.85 -8.87
N ALA A 52 28.54 -11.66 -8.70
CA ALA A 52 28.32 -10.84 -7.51
C ALA A 52 26.84 -10.45 -7.33
N ASN A 53 26.15 -10.10 -8.43
CA ASN A 53 24.71 -9.81 -8.43
C ASN A 53 23.88 -11.05 -8.06
N LEU A 54 24.25 -12.24 -8.54
CA LEU A 54 23.59 -13.49 -8.19
C LEU A 54 23.80 -13.86 -6.71
N GLU A 55 25.00 -13.71 -6.18
CA GLU A 55 25.30 -13.94 -4.77
C GLU A 55 24.54 -12.97 -3.86
N GLU A 56 24.40 -11.70 -4.25
CA GLU A 56 23.57 -10.70 -3.53
C GLU A 56 22.09 -11.08 -3.57
N THR A 57 21.59 -11.51 -4.72
CA THR A 57 20.20 -11.98 -4.88
C THR A 57 19.93 -13.21 -4.02
N ILE A 58 20.85 -14.18 -3.99
CA ILE A 58 20.74 -15.37 -3.12
C ILE A 58 20.79 -14.98 -1.64
N ALA A 59 21.65 -14.03 -1.26
CA ALA A 59 21.73 -13.54 0.12
C ALA A 59 20.44 -12.78 0.52
N GLU A 60 19.83 -12.06 -0.41
CA GLU A 60 18.53 -11.38 -0.20
C GLU A 60 17.38 -12.38 -0.07
N PHE A 61 17.35 -13.42 -0.92
CA PHE A 61 16.41 -14.54 -0.80
C PHE A 61 16.59 -15.29 0.52
N ARG A 62 17.82 -15.59 0.93
CA ARG A 62 18.09 -16.23 2.23
C ARG A 62 17.63 -15.37 3.40
N ARG A 63 17.81 -14.06 3.35
CA ARG A 63 17.28 -13.11 4.36
C ARG A 63 15.75 -13.07 4.39
N LYS A 64 15.12 -13.10 3.22
CA LYS A 64 13.63 -13.07 3.10
C LYS A 64 12.97 -14.37 3.54
N PHE A 65 13.61 -15.52 3.29
CA PHE A 65 13.01 -16.84 3.56
C PHE A 65 13.50 -17.51 4.85
N PHE A 66 14.70 -17.19 5.31
CA PHE A 66 15.34 -17.84 6.46
C PHE A 66 15.88 -16.85 7.51
N GLY A 67 15.74 -15.54 7.29
CA GLY A 67 16.02 -14.56 8.30
C GLY A 67 15.01 -14.70 9.44
N THR A 68 15.47 -14.77 10.68
CA THR A 68 14.62 -14.70 11.85
C THR A 68 13.85 -13.39 11.78
N GLY A 69 12.56 -13.46 11.42
CA GLY A 69 11.62 -12.36 11.52
C GLY A 69 11.40 -12.05 13.00
N SER A 70 12.31 -11.35 13.60
CA SER A 70 12.13 -10.77 14.93
C SER A 70 11.30 -9.50 14.75
N GLU A 71 10.07 -9.50 15.23
CA GLU A 71 9.28 -8.29 15.54
C GLU A 71 9.89 -7.55 16.74
N LYS A 72 11.20 -7.40 16.77
CA LYS A 72 11.83 -6.56 17.77
C LYS A 72 11.97 -5.16 17.22
N THR A 73 11.01 -4.33 17.54
CA THR A 73 11.27 -2.91 17.74
C THR A 73 12.45 -2.80 18.73
N PRO A 74 13.49 -2.03 18.48
CA PRO A 74 14.54 -1.81 19.47
C PRO A 74 13.92 -1.11 20.67
N SER A 75 13.68 -1.83 21.74
CA SER A 75 13.42 -1.25 23.05
C SER A 75 14.74 -1.18 23.78
N ASP A 76 15.36 -0.02 23.77
CA ASP A 76 16.36 0.32 24.76
C ASP A 76 15.68 0.34 26.12
N THR A 77 15.95 -0.66 26.95
CA THR A 77 15.86 -0.53 28.42
C THR A 77 16.66 -1.65 29.04
N GLU A 78 17.86 -1.31 29.48
CA GLU A 78 18.49 -2.00 30.61
C GLU A 78 17.97 -1.39 31.91
N PRO A 79 17.79 -2.18 32.99
CA PRO A 79 17.34 -1.68 34.27
C PRO A 79 18.52 -1.13 35.08
N SER A 80 18.51 0.15 35.37
CA SER A 80 19.38 0.72 36.39
C SER A 80 18.57 1.24 37.57
N SER A 81 18.93 0.70 38.71
CA SER A 81 18.53 1.07 40.07
C SER A 81 18.66 2.55 40.39
N ASP A 82 17.75 2.98 41.24
CA ASP A 82 17.80 4.12 42.18
C ASP A 82 18.74 5.29 41.85
N ARG A 83 18.13 6.44 41.62
CA ARG A 83 18.58 7.71 42.27
C ARG A 83 17.52 8.81 42.22
N GLN A 84 17.50 9.52 43.32
CA GLN A 84 16.64 10.58 43.80
C GLN A 84 16.51 11.79 42.85
N ASP A 85 15.35 12.43 42.97
CA ASP A 85 15.00 13.73 42.40
C ASP A 85 16.05 14.82 42.69
N THR A 86 16.47 15.46 41.60
CA THR A 86 16.84 16.87 41.60
C THR A 86 16.42 17.49 40.29
N GLN A 87 15.55 18.47 40.37
CA GLN A 87 15.16 19.35 39.25
C GLN A 87 16.38 20.09 38.73
N SER A 88 16.63 20.01 37.43
CA SER A 88 17.37 21.06 36.70
C SER A 88 16.96 21.00 35.22
N ASP A 89 16.64 22.18 34.71
CA ASP A 89 16.39 22.50 33.31
C ASP A 89 17.46 21.94 32.37
N ASP A 90 17.09 21.00 31.53
CA ASP A 90 17.77 20.80 30.24
C ASP A 90 16.84 20.04 29.27
N ASP A 91 16.26 20.76 28.34
CA ASP A 91 15.32 20.26 27.31
C ASP A 91 16.00 19.54 26.14
N LYS A 92 17.26 19.11 26.27
CA LYS A 92 17.99 18.48 25.15
C LYS A 92 18.74 17.23 25.56
N VAL A 93 18.48 16.14 24.84
CA VAL A 93 19.26 14.89 24.97
C VAL A 93 20.23 14.80 23.78
N ASN A 94 21.51 14.69 24.07
CA ASN A 94 22.57 14.58 23.06
C ASN A 94 22.85 13.09 22.78
N VAL A 95 22.65 12.63 21.56
CA VAL A 95 22.98 11.26 21.13
C VAL A 95 23.86 11.37 19.88
N ASN A 96 25.16 11.11 20.04
CA ASN A 96 26.15 10.98 18.97
C ASN A 96 25.99 11.98 17.79
N GLY A 97 26.09 13.27 18.08
CA GLY A 97 26.18 14.32 17.05
C GLY A 97 24.85 14.81 16.45
N TYR A 98 23.69 14.35 16.97
CA TYR A 98 22.37 14.83 16.57
C TYR A 98 21.53 15.23 17.78
N THR A 99 21.04 16.47 17.78
CA THR A 99 20.14 16.97 18.84
C THR A 99 18.69 16.73 18.45
N ARG A 100 18.02 15.79 19.10
CA ARG A 100 16.59 15.51 18.89
C ARG A 100 15.76 16.23 19.96
N PRO A 101 14.72 16.99 19.60
CA PRO A 101 13.79 17.53 20.60
C PRO A 101 13.14 16.39 21.36
N ARG A 102 13.12 16.50 22.70
CA ARG A 102 12.43 15.54 23.57
C ARG A 102 10.94 15.58 23.20
N LYS A 103 10.38 14.47 22.71
CA LYS A 103 8.92 14.34 22.59
C LYS A 103 8.34 14.50 23.99
N ASN A 104 7.51 15.52 24.22
CA ASN A 104 6.71 15.61 25.42
C ASN A 104 5.99 14.26 25.62
N LYS A 105 6.16 13.63 26.77
CA LYS A 105 5.37 12.45 27.14
C LYS A 105 3.93 12.94 27.22
N SER A 106 3.09 12.52 26.27
CA SER A 106 1.64 12.72 26.36
C SER A 106 1.17 12.20 27.70
N LYS A 107 0.35 12.96 28.41
CA LYS A 107 -0.26 12.48 29.65
C LYS A 107 -1.09 11.24 29.33
N ARG A 108 -1.20 10.27 30.24
CA ARG A 108 -1.96 9.03 30.00
C ARG A 108 -3.40 9.29 29.54
N ASN A 109 -4.05 10.31 30.10
CA ASN A 109 -5.40 10.72 29.68
C ASN A 109 -5.48 11.16 28.22
N ASP A 110 -4.37 11.67 27.64
CA ASP A 110 -4.31 12.05 26.22
C ASP A 110 -4.14 10.80 25.31
N MET A 111 -3.75 9.66 25.88
CA MET A 111 -3.58 8.40 25.14
C MET A 111 -4.87 7.56 25.07
N TYR A 112 -5.78 7.75 26.02
CA TYR A 112 -7.01 6.95 26.17
C TYR A 112 -8.23 7.81 26.49
N PRO A 113 -8.55 8.85 25.66
CA PRO A 113 -9.59 9.82 26.00
C PRO A 113 -10.99 9.21 26.09
N ASP A 114 -11.26 8.18 25.28
CA ASP A 114 -12.60 7.61 25.09
C ASP A 114 -12.78 6.25 25.78
N ILE A 115 -11.82 5.82 26.61
CA ILE A 115 -11.95 4.56 27.34
C ILE A 115 -12.62 4.80 28.69
N PRO A 116 -13.75 4.11 28.99
CA PRO A 116 -14.43 4.25 30.27
C PRO A 116 -13.52 3.94 31.45
N VAL A 117 -13.51 4.81 32.44
CA VAL A 117 -12.75 4.62 33.69
C VAL A 117 -13.64 3.92 34.71
N ARG A 118 -13.11 2.85 35.31
CA ARG A 118 -13.76 2.13 36.40
C ARG A 118 -12.86 2.12 37.63
N ASP A 119 -13.29 2.78 38.71
CA ASP A 119 -12.58 2.77 39.98
C ASP A 119 -12.80 1.45 40.76
N VAL A 120 -11.71 0.86 41.21
CA VAL A 120 -11.73 -0.30 42.08
C VAL A 120 -11.11 0.09 43.41
N ILE A 121 -11.92 0.17 44.44
CA ILE A 121 -11.46 0.52 45.80
C ILE A 121 -10.97 -0.75 46.52
N CYS A 122 -9.67 -0.81 46.75
CA CYS A 122 -9.05 -1.86 47.57
C CYS A 122 -9.32 -1.57 49.04
N LYS A 123 -10.24 -2.30 49.65
CA LYS A 123 -10.63 -2.11 51.03
C LYS A 123 -9.71 -2.90 51.97
N VAL A 124 -9.38 -2.31 53.11
CA VAL A 124 -8.73 -3.03 54.23
C VAL A 124 -9.67 -4.13 54.72
N PRO A 125 -9.19 -5.38 54.93
CA PRO A 125 -10.01 -6.46 55.45
C PRO A 125 -10.64 -6.08 56.80
N GLU A 126 -11.84 -6.57 57.10
CA GLU A 126 -12.59 -6.18 58.32
C GLU A 126 -11.83 -6.47 59.59
N LYS A 127 -11.08 -7.59 59.67
CA LYS A 127 -10.24 -7.97 60.82
C LYS A 127 -9.13 -6.95 61.12
N ASP A 128 -8.68 -6.17 60.13
CA ASP A 128 -7.57 -5.23 60.23
C ASP A 128 -8.06 -3.76 60.37
N ARG A 129 -9.38 -3.56 60.56
CA ARG A 129 -10.01 -2.23 60.73
C ARG A 129 -10.06 -1.73 62.15
N TYR A 130 -9.32 -2.32 63.03
CA TYR A 130 -9.23 -1.90 64.42
C TYR A 130 -7.83 -1.38 64.71
N CYS A 131 -7.77 -0.33 65.55
CA CYS A 131 -6.49 0.26 65.96
C CYS A 131 -5.64 -0.78 66.72
N PRO A 132 -4.40 -1.06 66.34
CA PRO A 132 -3.56 -2.06 67.01
C PRO A 132 -3.15 -1.67 68.43
N TYR A 133 -3.34 -0.41 68.81
CA TYR A 133 -2.96 0.08 70.15
C TYR A 133 -4.15 0.17 71.13
N CYS A 134 -5.32 0.61 70.67
CA CYS A 134 -6.47 0.82 71.58
C CYS A 134 -7.72 0.00 71.16
N ASN A 135 -7.63 -0.84 70.13
CA ASN A 135 -8.70 -1.69 69.60
C ASN A 135 -10.01 -0.95 69.20
N ALA A 136 -9.95 0.40 69.02
CA ALA A 136 -11.08 1.15 68.55
C ALA A 136 -11.27 0.96 67.04
N PRO A 137 -12.53 0.98 66.50
CA PRO A 137 -12.77 0.87 65.07
C PRO A 137 -12.17 2.08 64.32
N MET A 138 -11.42 1.81 63.23
CA MET A 138 -10.80 2.83 62.40
C MET A 138 -11.76 3.26 61.28
N VAL A 139 -11.74 4.56 60.93
CA VAL A 139 -12.55 5.14 59.86
C VAL A 139 -11.71 5.47 58.62
N PRO A 140 -12.21 5.28 57.42
CA PRO A 140 -11.50 5.65 56.21
C PRO A 140 -11.36 7.18 56.12
N ILE A 141 -10.17 7.67 55.79
CA ILE A 141 -9.88 9.10 55.64
C ILE A 141 -9.72 9.54 54.17
N ALA A 142 -9.22 8.66 53.28
CA ALA A 142 -9.07 8.95 51.85
C ALA A 142 -8.84 7.65 51.06
N ASN A 143 -9.13 7.72 49.74
CA ASN A 143 -8.69 6.74 48.77
C ASN A 143 -7.55 7.35 47.94
N THR A 144 -6.36 6.75 47.99
CA THR A 144 -5.18 7.24 47.30
C THR A 144 -5.02 6.46 45.99
N PHE A 145 -4.76 7.16 44.89
CA PHE A 145 -4.46 6.52 43.62
C PHE A 145 -3.16 5.70 43.72
N ILE A 146 -3.22 4.43 43.32
CA ILE A 146 -2.08 3.51 43.33
C ILE A 146 -1.56 3.31 41.92
N ARG A 147 -2.43 2.88 40.99
CA ARG A 147 -2.09 2.59 39.60
C ARG A 147 -3.34 2.55 38.73
N GLU A 148 -3.11 2.70 37.45
CA GLU A 148 -4.08 2.48 36.40
C GLU A 148 -3.59 1.36 35.47
N GLU A 149 -4.49 0.49 35.03
CA GLU A 149 -4.20 -0.59 34.09
C GLU A 149 -5.32 -0.71 33.06
N LEU A 150 -4.97 -1.07 31.81
CA LEU A 150 -5.94 -1.36 30.76
C LEU A 150 -6.43 -2.81 30.91
N ARG A 151 -7.74 -3.00 30.91
CA ARG A 151 -8.37 -4.32 31.01
C ARG A 151 -9.16 -4.61 29.74
N ILE A 152 -8.85 -5.72 29.06
CA ILE A 152 -9.63 -6.23 27.93
C ILE A 152 -10.68 -7.22 28.44
N ILE A 153 -11.93 -7.00 28.04
CA ILE A 153 -13.00 -7.97 28.20
C ILE A 153 -13.16 -8.71 26.86
N PRO A 154 -13.03 -10.03 26.81
CA PRO A 154 -13.21 -10.80 25.57
C PRO A 154 -14.59 -10.53 24.93
N ALA A 155 -14.64 -10.60 23.59
CA ALA A 155 -15.89 -10.44 22.84
C ALA A 155 -16.94 -11.44 23.33
N ARG A 156 -18.16 -10.95 23.57
CA ARG A 156 -19.31 -11.76 23.96
C ARG A 156 -20.20 -11.97 22.74
N VAL A 157 -20.66 -13.21 22.55
CA VAL A 157 -21.62 -13.55 21.50
C VAL A 157 -22.88 -14.08 22.15
N GLU A 158 -24.02 -13.63 21.67
CA GLU A 158 -25.32 -14.05 22.16
C GLU A 158 -26.23 -14.48 21.01
N ARG A 159 -27.24 -15.27 21.35
CA ARG A 159 -28.26 -15.73 20.41
C ARG A 159 -29.51 -14.91 20.63
N VAL A 160 -29.79 -13.98 19.71
CA VAL A 160 -31.01 -13.18 19.73
C VAL A 160 -32.13 -13.96 19.01
N ARG A 161 -33.29 -14.10 19.64
CA ARG A 161 -34.48 -14.71 19.06
C ARG A 161 -35.60 -13.68 18.98
N TYR A 162 -35.98 -13.32 17.77
CA TYR A 162 -37.12 -12.44 17.53
C TYR A 162 -38.41 -13.23 17.65
N LEU A 163 -39.29 -12.81 18.53
CA LEU A 163 -40.61 -13.38 18.78
C LEU A 163 -41.67 -12.35 18.41
N GLN A 164 -42.51 -12.66 17.46
CA GLN A 164 -43.55 -11.75 16.94
C GLN A 164 -44.82 -11.88 17.80
N GLU A 165 -45.19 -10.78 18.48
CA GLU A 165 -46.49 -10.70 19.15
C GLU A 165 -47.61 -10.68 18.11
N THR A 166 -48.65 -11.46 18.38
CA THR A 166 -49.84 -11.53 17.53
C THR A 166 -51.06 -11.26 18.39
N LEU A 167 -51.78 -10.19 18.06
CA LEU A 167 -52.99 -9.77 18.75
C LEU A 167 -54.22 -10.17 17.94
N ILE A 168 -55.30 -10.56 18.61
CA ILE A 168 -56.60 -10.81 18.00
C ILE A 168 -57.68 -10.04 18.73
N CYS A 169 -58.59 -9.44 17.99
CA CYS A 169 -59.75 -8.75 18.57
C CYS A 169 -60.76 -9.77 19.12
N PRO A 170 -61.00 -9.80 20.44
CA PRO A 170 -61.95 -10.75 21.03
C PRO A 170 -63.40 -10.50 20.64
N GLU A 171 -63.79 -9.26 20.33
CA GLU A 171 -65.17 -8.92 19.92
C GLU A 171 -65.41 -9.34 18.46
N CYS A 172 -64.55 -8.99 17.52
CA CYS A 172 -64.66 -9.39 16.12
C CYS A 172 -64.59 -10.95 15.97
N ARG A 173 -63.89 -11.63 16.88
CA ARG A 173 -63.85 -13.09 16.90
C ARG A 173 -65.21 -13.75 17.21
N LYS A 174 -66.10 -13.07 17.98
CA LYS A 174 -67.45 -13.56 18.27
C LYS A 174 -68.35 -13.58 17.03
N ASP A 175 -68.08 -12.65 16.09
CA ASP A 175 -68.83 -12.50 14.85
C ASP A 175 -68.25 -13.32 13.67
N GLY A 176 -67.22 -14.14 13.92
CA GLY A 176 -66.61 -15.03 12.94
C GLY A 176 -65.42 -14.44 12.15
N ASP A 177 -65.22 -13.11 12.17
CA ASP A 177 -64.12 -12.38 11.46
C ASP A 177 -63.13 -11.77 12.45
N GLY A 178 -62.29 -12.63 13.08
CA GLY A 178 -61.30 -12.16 14.03
C GLY A 178 -60.18 -11.35 13.35
N THR A 179 -60.17 -10.02 13.56
CA THR A 179 -59.05 -9.16 13.12
C THR A 179 -57.80 -9.53 13.88
N ILE A 180 -56.75 -9.88 13.12
CA ILE A 180 -55.41 -10.24 13.65
C ILE A 180 -54.42 -9.17 13.27
N ILE A 181 -53.65 -8.65 14.24
CA ILE A 181 -52.56 -7.72 14.06
C ILE A 181 -51.29 -8.41 14.55
N LYS A 182 -50.23 -8.32 13.76
CA LYS A 182 -48.89 -8.84 14.10
C LYS A 182 -47.94 -7.67 14.25
N ALA A 183 -47.06 -7.72 15.23
CA ALA A 183 -46.01 -6.77 15.40
C ALA A 183 -45.03 -6.85 14.22
N ASP A 184 -44.43 -5.71 13.83
CA ASP A 184 -43.32 -5.68 12.89
C ASP A 184 -42.07 -6.28 13.53
N ALA A 185 -41.19 -6.82 12.71
CA ALA A 185 -39.91 -7.37 13.14
C ALA A 185 -38.81 -6.82 12.24
N PRO A 186 -37.59 -6.58 12.78
CA PRO A 186 -36.47 -6.10 11.99
C PRO A 186 -36.18 -7.00 10.77
N ALA A 187 -35.79 -6.38 9.66
CA ALA A 187 -35.46 -7.10 8.45
C ALA A 187 -34.26 -8.05 8.66
N SER A 188 -34.38 -9.29 8.17
CA SER A 188 -33.26 -10.23 8.20
C SER A 188 -32.29 -9.94 7.08
N LEU A 189 -30.99 -9.81 7.39
CA LEU A 189 -29.97 -9.62 6.35
C LEU A 189 -29.96 -10.74 5.31
N MET A 190 -30.09 -11.99 5.75
CA MET A 190 -30.11 -13.15 4.87
C MET A 190 -31.15 -14.15 5.37
N LYS A 191 -32.12 -14.49 4.52
CA LYS A 191 -33.17 -15.43 4.87
C LYS A 191 -32.59 -16.79 5.30
N HIS A 192 -33.13 -17.36 6.36
CA HIS A 192 -32.70 -18.64 6.92
C HIS A 192 -31.24 -18.70 7.39
N SER A 193 -30.62 -17.58 7.65
CA SER A 193 -29.24 -17.47 8.13
C SER A 193 -29.19 -16.78 9.49
N PRO A 194 -28.25 -17.12 10.39
CA PRO A 194 -28.02 -16.39 11.63
C PRO A 194 -27.17 -15.12 11.41
N LEU A 195 -27.01 -14.68 10.17
CA LEU A 195 -26.27 -13.47 9.83
C LEU A 195 -27.00 -12.23 10.37
N SER A 196 -26.32 -11.47 11.22
CA SER A 196 -26.76 -10.18 11.72
C SER A 196 -25.78 -9.08 11.27
N PRO A 197 -26.14 -7.80 11.36
CA PRO A 197 -25.22 -6.69 11.05
C PRO A 197 -23.90 -6.80 11.81
N SER A 198 -23.93 -7.13 13.09
CA SER A 198 -22.74 -7.18 13.95
C SER A 198 -21.79 -8.32 13.60
N ILE A 199 -22.29 -9.55 13.41
CA ILE A 199 -21.43 -10.69 13.05
C ILE A 199 -20.91 -10.56 11.60
N GLY A 200 -21.73 -10.00 10.69
CA GLY A 200 -21.33 -9.70 9.32
C GLY A 200 -20.19 -8.69 9.27
N ALA A 201 -20.35 -7.56 9.97
CA ALA A 201 -19.31 -6.54 10.09
C ALA A 201 -18.03 -7.11 10.71
N PHE A 202 -18.14 -7.91 11.77
CA PHE A 202 -16.99 -8.54 12.43
C PHE A 202 -16.23 -9.47 11.46
N VAL A 203 -16.90 -10.34 10.74
CA VAL A 203 -16.29 -11.29 9.79
C VAL A 203 -15.59 -10.52 8.64
N ILE A 204 -16.26 -9.52 8.07
CA ILE A 204 -15.71 -8.69 6.98
C ILE A 204 -14.51 -7.89 7.46
N PHE A 205 -14.61 -7.23 8.62
CA PHE A 205 -13.52 -6.47 9.22
C PHE A 205 -12.27 -7.32 9.42
N HIS A 206 -12.42 -8.51 10.01
CA HIS A 206 -11.30 -9.41 10.22
C HIS A 206 -10.72 -9.93 8.91
N LYS A 207 -11.56 -10.23 7.91
CA LYS A 207 -11.10 -10.73 6.61
C LYS A 207 -10.32 -9.68 5.81
N ILE A 208 -10.86 -8.47 5.71
CA ILE A 208 -10.38 -7.44 4.79
C ILE A 208 -9.42 -6.46 5.48
N PHE A 209 -9.83 -5.86 6.61
CA PHE A 209 -9.02 -4.87 7.31
C PHE A 209 -7.87 -5.51 8.09
N MET A 210 -8.15 -6.58 8.88
CA MET A 210 -7.17 -7.31 9.67
C MET A 210 -6.39 -8.37 8.86
N ASN A 211 -6.77 -8.59 7.60
CA ASN A 211 -6.16 -9.60 6.72
C ASN A 211 -6.14 -11.01 7.33
N THR A 212 -7.15 -11.37 8.15
CA THR A 212 -7.23 -12.66 8.83
C THR A 212 -7.96 -13.67 7.95
N PRO A 213 -7.32 -14.77 7.49
CA PRO A 213 -7.96 -15.80 6.69
C PRO A 213 -9.13 -16.46 7.44
N TYR A 214 -10.15 -16.92 6.71
CA TYR A 214 -11.33 -17.55 7.30
C TYR A 214 -11.02 -18.73 8.23
N TYR A 215 -10.01 -19.57 7.90
CA TYR A 215 -9.65 -20.69 8.76
C TYR A 215 -9.14 -20.24 10.15
N ARG A 216 -8.47 -19.08 10.23
CA ARG A 216 -8.05 -18.49 11.52
C ARG A 216 -9.24 -17.91 12.26
N GLN A 217 -10.18 -17.29 11.55
CA GLN A 217 -11.43 -16.80 12.14
C GLN A 217 -12.28 -17.96 12.66
N GLU A 218 -12.39 -19.08 11.93
CA GLU A 218 -13.06 -20.30 12.35
C GLU A 218 -12.45 -20.86 13.65
N THR A 219 -11.11 -20.92 13.71
CA THR A 219 -10.39 -21.34 14.92
C THR A 219 -10.61 -20.39 16.09
N ALA A 220 -10.60 -19.07 15.83
CA ALA A 220 -10.85 -18.05 16.85
C ALA A 220 -12.31 -18.10 17.34
N ALA A 221 -13.28 -18.26 16.45
CA ALA A 221 -14.70 -18.37 16.80
C ALA A 221 -14.97 -19.52 17.78
N PHE A 222 -14.26 -20.63 17.62
CA PHE A 222 -14.33 -21.76 18.56
C PHE A 222 -13.92 -21.37 20.00
N GLN A 223 -12.97 -20.43 20.17
CA GLN A 223 -12.57 -19.93 21.49
C GLN A 223 -13.68 -19.11 22.17
N TYR A 224 -14.61 -18.57 21.40
CA TYR A 224 -15.82 -17.89 21.88
C TYR A 224 -17.03 -18.82 22.03
N GLY A 225 -16.83 -20.14 21.87
CA GLY A 225 -17.91 -21.15 21.97
C GLY A 225 -18.82 -21.20 20.75
N ILE A 226 -18.39 -20.67 19.59
CA ILE A 226 -19.19 -20.65 18.36
C ILE A 226 -18.58 -21.59 17.33
N LYS A 227 -19.38 -22.43 16.73
CA LYS A 227 -19.04 -23.21 15.54
C LYS A 227 -19.47 -22.42 14.30
N LEU A 228 -18.52 -21.65 13.70
CA LEU A 228 -18.76 -20.85 12.51
C LEU A 228 -17.84 -21.33 11.37
N PRO A 229 -18.33 -22.18 10.45
CA PRO A 229 -17.53 -22.72 9.35
C PRO A 229 -17.03 -21.62 8.39
N ARG A 230 -15.83 -21.80 7.87
CA ARG A 230 -15.21 -20.86 6.90
C ARG A 230 -16.04 -20.68 5.62
N GLU A 231 -16.72 -21.72 5.16
CA GLU A 231 -17.62 -21.67 4.00
C GLU A 231 -18.83 -20.75 4.26
N THR A 232 -19.38 -20.79 5.48
CA THR A 232 -20.46 -19.89 5.90
C THR A 232 -20.00 -18.44 5.89
N MET A 233 -18.83 -18.15 6.46
CA MET A 233 -18.26 -16.81 6.47
C MET A 233 -17.98 -16.29 5.05
N ALA A 234 -17.45 -17.15 4.16
CA ALA A 234 -17.20 -16.81 2.76
C ALA A 234 -18.50 -16.48 2.03
N ASN A 235 -19.55 -17.31 2.21
CA ASN A 235 -20.86 -17.07 1.60
C ASN A 235 -21.50 -15.78 2.13
N TRP A 236 -21.37 -15.49 3.41
CA TRP A 236 -21.86 -14.23 3.98
C TRP A 236 -21.16 -13.01 3.37
N LEU A 237 -19.84 -13.05 3.21
CA LEU A 237 -19.10 -11.95 2.58
C LEU A 237 -19.53 -11.74 1.12
N ILE A 238 -19.67 -12.83 0.34
CA ILE A 238 -20.12 -12.76 -1.06
C ILE A 238 -21.53 -12.17 -1.11
N TYR A 239 -22.45 -12.68 -0.30
CA TYR A 239 -23.84 -12.21 -0.24
C TYR A 239 -23.91 -10.72 0.16
N CYS A 240 -23.26 -10.32 1.25
CA CYS A 240 -23.25 -8.93 1.68
C CYS A 240 -22.61 -8.01 0.62
N GLY A 241 -21.54 -8.49 -0.02
CA GLY A 241 -20.86 -7.76 -1.10
C GLY A 241 -21.82 -7.43 -2.23
N GLN A 242 -22.54 -8.41 -2.71
CA GLN A 242 -23.44 -8.26 -3.86
C GLN A 242 -24.74 -7.51 -3.50
N GLU A 243 -25.33 -7.81 -2.33
CA GLU A 243 -26.65 -7.27 -1.98
C GLU A 243 -26.60 -5.88 -1.32
N TYR A 244 -25.58 -5.62 -0.51
CA TYR A 244 -25.57 -4.42 0.34
C TYR A 244 -24.42 -3.46 0.04
N PHE A 245 -23.25 -3.94 -0.37
CA PHE A 245 -22.09 -3.07 -0.63
C PHE A 245 -21.93 -2.71 -2.11
N LEU A 246 -22.44 -3.50 -3.03
CA LEU A 246 -22.38 -3.18 -4.47
C LEU A 246 -23.06 -1.84 -4.81
N PRO A 247 -24.26 -1.48 -4.30
CA PRO A 247 -24.87 -0.19 -4.62
C PRO A 247 -24.02 1.02 -4.16
N ILE A 248 -23.35 0.91 -3.00
CA ILE A 248 -22.40 1.92 -2.51
C ILE A 248 -21.17 1.99 -3.41
N PHE A 249 -20.63 0.84 -3.81
CA PHE A 249 -19.52 0.75 -4.75
C PHE A 249 -19.84 1.43 -6.08
N GLU A 250 -20.99 1.13 -6.68
CA GLU A 250 -21.44 1.73 -7.95
C GLU A 250 -21.62 3.24 -7.83
N LYS A 251 -22.17 3.71 -6.72
CA LYS A 251 -22.26 5.16 -6.46
C LYS A 251 -20.88 5.79 -6.34
N MET A 252 -19.96 5.18 -5.61
CA MET A 252 -18.57 5.66 -5.51
C MET A 252 -17.86 5.62 -6.87
N HIS A 253 -18.12 4.59 -7.70
CA HIS A 253 -17.58 4.52 -9.05
C HIS A 253 -18.06 5.67 -9.92
N SER A 254 -19.37 5.95 -9.95
CA SER A 254 -19.92 7.08 -10.68
C SER A 254 -19.32 8.43 -10.24
N LEU A 255 -19.05 8.58 -8.95
CA LEU A 255 -18.43 9.79 -8.40
C LEU A 255 -16.92 9.86 -8.71
N LEU A 256 -16.23 8.72 -8.81
CA LEU A 256 -14.83 8.66 -9.22
C LEU A 256 -14.65 9.12 -10.67
N LEU A 257 -15.53 8.70 -11.58
CA LEU A 257 -15.47 9.10 -12.99
C LEU A 257 -15.65 10.62 -13.21
N ASN A 258 -16.20 11.34 -12.25
CA ASN A 258 -16.34 12.80 -12.27
C ASN A 258 -15.14 13.56 -11.64
N ARG A 259 -14.04 12.87 -11.36
CA ARG A 259 -12.82 13.51 -10.82
C ARG A 259 -11.92 13.98 -11.95
N ASP A 260 -11.08 14.98 -11.68
CA ASP A 260 -10.10 15.49 -12.66
C ASP A 260 -8.85 14.59 -12.74
N ILE A 261 -8.53 13.89 -11.64
CA ILE A 261 -7.32 13.09 -11.52
C ILE A 261 -7.66 11.74 -10.90
N ILE A 262 -7.29 10.66 -11.60
CA ILE A 262 -7.38 9.29 -11.09
C ILE A 262 -5.98 8.66 -11.11
N HIS A 263 -5.62 7.97 -10.03
CA HIS A 263 -4.46 7.10 -9.96
C HIS A 263 -4.88 5.67 -10.22
N ALA A 264 -4.15 4.95 -11.06
CA ALA A 264 -4.42 3.54 -11.36
C ALA A 264 -3.17 2.68 -11.18
N ASP A 265 -3.37 1.46 -10.72
CA ASP A 265 -2.34 0.42 -10.56
C ASP A 265 -3.02 -0.95 -10.64
N GLU A 266 -2.26 -2.03 -10.79
CA GLU A 266 -2.79 -3.37 -10.73
C GLU A 266 -1.84 -4.33 -10.00
N THR A 267 -2.41 -5.35 -9.37
CA THR A 267 -1.65 -6.39 -8.71
C THR A 267 -2.20 -7.77 -9.05
N THR A 268 -1.34 -8.76 -9.11
CA THR A 268 -1.77 -10.13 -9.43
C THR A 268 -2.66 -10.71 -8.35
N CYS A 269 -3.62 -11.55 -8.75
CA CYS A 269 -4.35 -12.45 -7.87
C CYS A 269 -4.48 -13.84 -8.50
N GLN A 270 -4.91 -14.82 -7.71
CA GLN A 270 -5.16 -16.18 -8.16
C GLN A 270 -6.58 -16.57 -7.84
N VAL A 271 -7.29 -17.14 -8.82
CA VAL A 271 -8.64 -17.68 -8.68
C VAL A 271 -8.63 -19.14 -9.14
N LEU A 272 -9.02 -20.06 -8.25
CA LEU A 272 -8.89 -21.49 -8.50
C LEU A 272 -9.93 -22.02 -9.51
N ARG A 273 -11.15 -21.46 -9.45
CA ARG A 273 -12.28 -21.85 -10.31
C ARG A 273 -12.70 -20.67 -11.15
N GLU A 274 -12.01 -20.49 -12.25
CA GLU A 274 -12.28 -19.46 -13.25
C GLU A 274 -12.55 -20.16 -14.59
N GLU A 275 -13.61 -19.78 -15.26
CA GLU A 275 -14.03 -20.42 -16.51
C GLU A 275 -12.93 -20.30 -17.57
N ASN A 276 -12.67 -21.40 -18.27
CA ASN A 276 -11.65 -21.50 -19.35
C ASN A 276 -10.20 -21.23 -18.90
N LYS A 277 -9.89 -21.34 -17.60
CA LYS A 277 -8.55 -21.16 -17.06
C LYS A 277 -8.11 -22.30 -16.12
N THR A 278 -6.80 -22.49 -16.00
CA THR A 278 -6.23 -23.39 -14.98
C THR A 278 -6.09 -22.67 -13.64
N ALA A 279 -6.02 -23.44 -12.56
CA ALA A 279 -5.85 -22.90 -11.20
C ALA A 279 -4.54 -22.09 -11.02
N GLU A 280 -3.52 -22.33 -11.86
CA GLU A 280 -2.23 -21.60 -11.84
C GLU A 280 -2.29 -20.29 -12.66
N SER A 281 -3.36 -20.03 -13.40
CA SER A 281 -3.52 -18.83 -14.20
C SER A 281 -3.50 -17.57 -13.34
N THR A 282 -2.84 -16.53 -13.83
CA THR A 282 -2.77 -15.24 -13.15
C THR A 282 -3.95 -14.38 -13.57
N SER A 283 -4.73 -13.94 -12.60
CA SER A 283 -5.76 -12.90 -12.72
C SER A 283 -5.28 -11.63 -12.01
N TYR A 284 -6.01 -10.53 -12.12
CA TYR A 284 -5.57 -9.23 -11.62
C TYR A 284 -6.64 -8.55 -10.79
N MET A 285 -6.17 -7.84 -9.78
CA MET A 285 -6.93 -6.87 -9.03
C MET A 285 -6.44 -5.49 -9.47
N TRP A 286 -7.25 -4.80 -10.24
CA TRP A 286 -7.04 -3.43 -10.64
C TRP A 286 -7.44 -2.50 -9.53
N LEU A 287 -6.83 -1.34 -9.47
CA LEU A 287 -7.06 -0.35 -8.44
C LEU A 287 -7.16 1.03 -9.08
N TYR A 288 -8.15 1.80 -8.61
CA TYR A 288 -8.37 3.17 -9.03
C TYR A 288 -8.60 4.04 -7.80
N ALA A 289 -7.86 5.12 -7.69
CA ALA A 289 -7.95 6.02 -6.53
C ALA A 289 -8.06 7.48 -6.99
N SER A 290 -8.90 8.26 -6.32
CA SER A 290 -9.01 9.70 -6.57
C SER A 290 -7.70 10.43 -6.25
N GLY A 291 -7.39 11.47 -7.02
CA GLY A 291 -6.26 12.36 -6.80
C GLY A 291 -6.41 13.24 -5.56
N THR A 292 -5.51 14.23 -5.43
CA THR A 292 -5.54 15.24 -4.36
C THR A 292 -6.31 16.47 -4.87
N ASP A 293 -7.62 16.46 -4.71
CA ASP A 293 -8.55 17.49 -5.21
C ASP A 293 -9.35 18.19 -4.10
N GLY A 294 -9.03 17.91 -2.83
CA GLY A 294 -9.75 18.46 -1.68
C GLY A 294 -11.10 17.78 -1.40
N LEU A 295 -11.55 16.90 -2.27
CA LEU A 295 -12.81 16.15 -2.11
C LEU A 295 -12.59 14.85 -1.31
N PRO A 296 -13.66 14.20 -0.83
CA PRO A 296 -13.56 12.91 -0.16
C PRO A 296 -12.82 11.87 -0.99
N LYS A 297 -11.97 11.07 -0.37
CA LYS A 297 -11.14 10.09 -1.05
C LYS A 297 -11.97 8.89 -1.47
N ILE A 298 -11.73 8.41 -2.69
CA ILE A 298 -12.37 7.22 -3.25
C ILE A 298 -11.26 6.26 -3.67
N ILE A 299 -11.34 5.01 -3.24
CA ILE A 299 -10.41 3.94 -3.59
C ILE A 299 -11.24 2.73 -4.00
N LEU A 300 -11.14 2.33 -5.26
CA LEU A 300 -11.90 1.22 -5.82
C LEU A 300 -10.96 0.13 -6.32
N TYR A 301 -11.37 -1.12 -6.08
CA TYR A 301 -10.72 -2.31 -6.61
C TYR A 301 -11.67 -2.98 -7.59
N ASP A 302 -11.10 -3.49 -8.67
CA ASP A 302 -11.82 -4.20 -9.71
C ASP A 302 -11.12 -5.50 -10.04
N TYR A 303 -11.82 -6.63 -9.89
CA TYR A 303 -11.30 -7.93 -10.25
C TYR A 303 -11.47 -8.18 -11.74
N GLN A 304 -10.37 -8.56 -12.40
CA GLN A 304 -10.39 -8.94 -13.81
C GLN A 304 -9.58 -10.22 -14.09
N PRO A 305 -10.04 -11.05 -15.04
CA PRO A 305 -9.38 -12.29 -15.37
C PRO A 305 -8.00 -12.11 -16.04
N GLY A 306 -7.60 -10.90 -16.38
CA GLY A 306 -6.34 -10.65 -17.06
C GLY A 306 -5.85 -9.22 -16.93
N ARG A 307 -4.79 -8.93 -17.70
CA ARG A 307 -4.12 -7.62 -17.73
C ARG A 307 -4.34 -6.87 -19.05
N ALA A 308 -5.38 -7.21 -19.83
CA ALA A 308 -5.64 -6.54 -21.11
C ALA A 308 -6.10 -5.09 -20.90
N GLY A 309 -5.70 -4.20 -21.82
CA GLY A 309 -6.10 -2.77 -21.79
C GLY A 309 -7.61 -2.53 -21.93
N ALA A 310 -8.36 -3.53 -22.37
CA ALA A 310 -9.83 -3.46 -22.40
C ALA A 310 -10.44 -3.25 -21.00
N TYR A 311 -9.84 -3.82 -19.95
CA TYR A 311 -10.37 -3.72 -18.59
C TYR A 311 -10.31 -2.29 -18.02
N PRO A 312 -9.16 -1.59 -18.01
CA PRO A 312 -9.16 -0.20 -17.55
C PRO A 312 -9.97 0.72 -18.48
N ARG A 313 -10.04 0.45 -19.79
CA ARG A 313 -10.90 1.20 -20.72
C ARG A 313 -12.38 1.07 -20.34
N GLU A 314 -12.83 -0.14 -20.02
CA GLU A 314 -14.22 -0.38 -19.65
C GLU A 314 -14.56 0.22 -18.28
N PHE A 315 -13.69 0.03 -17.29
CA PHE A 315 -13.90 0.58 -15.95
C PHE A 315 -13.88 2.10 -15.92
N LEU A 316 -13.01 2.75 -16.70
CA LEU A 316 -12.88 4.21 -16.78
C LEU A 316 -13.71 4.82 -17.91
N ALA A 317 -14.65 4.09 -18.50
CA ALA A 317 -15.51 4.62 -19.56
C ALA A 317 -16.29 5.86 -19.06
N GLY A 318 -16.16 6.99 -19.77
CA GLY A 318 -16.74 8.27 -19.39
C GLY A 318 -15.89 9.15 -18.48
N PHE A 319 -14.73 8.69 -18.03
CA PHE A 319 -13.74 9.54 -17.37
C PHE A 319 -12.97 10.35 -18.42
N SER A 320 -12.83 11.66 -18.17
CA SER A 320 -11.95 12.52 -18.95
C SER A 320 -11.10 13.36 -17.99
N GLY A 321 -9.77 13.20 -18.07
CA GLY A 321 -8.89 13.90 -17.12
C GLY A 321 -7.46 13.35 -17.12
N LEU A 322 -6.76 13.51 -16.03
CA LEU A 322 -5.39 13.05 -15.85
C LEU A 322 -5.39 11.66 -15.22
N LEU A 323 -4.94 10.65 -15.96
CA LEU A 323 -4.80 9.27 -15.48
C LEU A 323 -3.34 9.02 -15.10
N GLN A 324 -3.08 8.97 -13.80
CA GLN A 324 -1.75 8.73 -13.25
C GLN A 324 -1.53 7.24 -13.02
N CYS A 325 -0.53 6.66 -13.70
CA CYS A 325 -0.27 5.22 -13.69
C CYS A 325 1.23 4.92 -13.77
N ASP A 326 1.59 3.64 -13.74
CA ASP A 326 2.91 3.19 -14.16
C ASP A 326 3.05 3.23 -15.71
N GLY A 327 4.18 2.81 -16.23
CA GLY A 327 4.39 2.76 -17.67
C GLY A 327 3.77 1.53 -18.38
N TYR A 328 2.73 0.91 -17.83
CA TYR A 328 2.09 -0.23 -18.46
C TYR A 328 1.24 0.20 -19.70
N GLN A 329 1.49 -0.44 -20.84
CA GLN A 329 0.86 -0.08 -22.11
C GLN A 329 -0.66 -0.27 -22.15
N GLY A 330 -1.22 -1.10 -21.26
CA GLY A 330 -2.67 -1.33 -21.19
C GLY A 330 -3.47 -0.05 -20.93
N TYR A 331 -2.90 0.93 -20.23
CA TYR A 331 -3.56 2.22 -19.97
C TYR A 331 -3.70 3.10 -21.23
N ASN A 332 -2.92 2.85 -22.29
CA ASN A 332 -3.09 3.56 -23.57
C ASN A 332 -4.43 3.26 -24.27
N ALA A 333 -5.15 2.22 -23.83
CA ALA A 333 -6.47 1.88 -24.35
C ALA A 333 -7.61 2.72 -23.73
N VAL A 334 -7.34 3.48 -22.67
CA VAL A 334 -8.33 4.37 -22.04
C VAL A 334 -8.47 5.61 -22.90
N GLU A 335 -9.71 5.90 -23.30
CA GLU A 335 -10.04 7.02 -24.20
C GLU A 335 -10.19 8.33 -23.40
N ASP A 336 -10.02 9.46 -24.06
CA ASP A 336 -10.25 10.83 -23.54
C ASP A 336 -9.43 11.20 -22.27
N VAL A 337 -8.29 10.54 -22.03
CA VAL A 337 -7.42 10.80 -20.87
C VAL A 337 -6.04 11.31 -21.27
N ILE A 338 -5.46 12.11 -20.39
CA ILE A 338 -4.04 12.46 -20.45
C ILE A 338 -3.29 11.54 -19.47
N LEU A 339 -2.44 10.67 -20.02
CA LEU A 339 -1.63 9.77 -19.19
C LEU A 339 -0.52 10.54 -18.47
N VAL A 340 -0.35 10.26 -17.18
CA VAL A 340 0.72 10.79 -16.32
C VAL A 340 1.53 9.62 -15.81
N CYS A 341 2.73 9.44 -16.38
CA CYS A 341 3.56 8.29 -16.04
C CYS A 341 4.36 8.53 -14.75
N CYS A 342 4.50 7.49 -13.94
CA CYS A 342 5.18 7.51 -12.65
C CYS A 342 6.71 7.72 -12.81
N MET A 343 7.22 8.87 -12.36
CA MET A 343 8.66 9.16 -12.38
C MET A 343 9.48 8.28 -11.41
N ALA A 344 8.86 7.73 -10.36
CA ALA A 344 9.54 6.80 -9.46
C ALA A 344 10.00 5.53 -10.19
N HIS A 345 9.23 5.03 -11.16
CA HIS A 345 9.63 3.90 -12.00
C HIS A 345 10.83 4.23 -12.89
N CYS A 346 10.84 5.43 -13.50
CA CYS A 346 11.97 5.90 -14.29
C CYS A 346 13.25 5.97 -13.43
N ARG A 347 13.15 6.62 -12.28
CA ARG A 347 14.26 6.72 -11.32
C ARG A 347 14.77 5.36 -10.86
N ARG A 348 13.87 4.43 -10.53
CA ARG A 348 14.23 3.07 -10.08
C ARG A 348 15.08 2.35 -11.13
N LYS A 349 14.73 2.47 -12.42
CA LYS A 349 15.51 1.87 -13.51
C LYS A 349 16.93 2.44 -13.60
N PHE A 350 17.12 3.76 -13.47
CA PHE A 350 18.46 4.35 -13.40
C PHE A 350 19.21 3.95 -12.13
N PHE A 351 18.53 3.91 -10.98
CA PHE A 351 19.11 3.43 -9.73
C PHE A 351 19.61 1.98 -9.83
N GLU A 352 18.83 1.09 -10.42
CA GLU A 352 19.21 -0.31 -10.63
C GLU A 352 20.35 -0.47 -11.64
N ALA A 353 20.49 0.45 -12.58
CA ALA A 353 21.57 0.47 -13.55
C ALA A 353 22.91 0.94 -12.96
N VAL A 354 22.92 1.65 -11.82
CA VAL A 354 24.15 1.96 -11.08
C VAL A 354 24.66 0.66 -10.43
N PRO A 355 25.96 0.29 -10.61
CA PRO A 355 26.52 -0.92 -10.01
C PRO A 355 26.37 -0.97 -8.48
N ALA A 356 26.04 -2.14 -7.91
CA ALA A 356 25.72 -2.30 -6.48
C ALA A 356 26.84 -1.79 -5.55
N ALA A 357 28.10 -2.07 -5.87
CA ALA A 357 29.25 -1.57 -5.10
C ALA A 357 29.32 -0.04 -5.09
N ARG A 358 28.94 0.59 -6.20
CA ARG A 358 28.90 2.03 -6.37
C ARG A 358 27.75 2.64 -5.58
N ARG A 359 26.55 2.05 -5.63
CA ARG A 359 25.38 2.45 -4.82
C ARG A 359 25.71 2.46 -3.32
N LYS A 360 26.37 1.41 -2.83
CA LYS A 360 26.81 1.32 -1.43
C LYS A 360 27.85 2.39 -1.08
N LYS A 361 28.84 2.64 -1.95
CA LYS A 361 29.88 3.67 -1.75
C LYS A 361 29.27 5.08 -1.67
N LEU A 362 28.33 5.39 -2.55
CA LEU A 362 27.66 6.68 -2.63
C LEU A 362 26.49 6.82 -1.64
N LYS A 363 26.17 5.77 -0.85
CA LYS A 363 25.02 5.74 0.05
C LYS A 363 23.70 6.14 -0.63
N LEU A 364 23.52 5.71 -1.89
CA LEU A 364 22.31 6.03 -2.65
C LEU A 364 21.11 5.36 -2.03
N LEU A 365 20.06 6.14 -1.79
CA LEU A 365 18.80 5.67 -1.21
C LEU A 365 17.91 5.07 -2.29
N ASP A 366 17.29 3.93 -1.99
CA ASP A 366 16.19 3.40 -2.79
C ASP A 366 14.88 4.09 -2.38
N ILE A 367 14.15 4.66 -3.34
CA ILE A 367 12.95 5.50 -3.09
C ILE A 367 11.72 4.70 -2.64
N ASN A 368 11.82 3.54 -2.13
CA ASN A 368 10.66 2.91 -1.49
C ASN A 368 10.44 3.41 -0.04
N SER A 369 11.30 4.32 0.45
CA SER A 369 11.16 4.96 1.75
C SER A 369 10.52 6.36 1.58
N GLU A 370 9.72 6.76 2.55
CA GLU A 370 9.20 8.13 2.68
C GLU A 370 10.31 9.14 3.05
N GLU A 371 11.57 8.71 2.95
CA GLU A 371 12.74 9.50 3.28
C GLU A 371 12.95 10.64 2.29
N THR A 372 13.36 11.76 2.81
CA THR A 372 13.68 12.96 2.03
C THR A 372 14.84 12.65 1.09
N ILE A 373 14.64 12.84 -0.21
CA ILE A 373 15.71 12.71 -1.21
C ILE A 373 16.64 13.89 -1.03
N PRO A 374 17.94 13.67 -0.79
CA PRO A 374 18.88 14.75 -0.66
C PRO A 374 18.98 15.54 -1.95
N ASP A 375 19.23 16.84 -1.85
CA ASP A 375 19.55 17.64 -3.02
C ASP A 375 20.83 17.11 -3.67
N GLN A 376 20.73 16.84 -4.95
CA GLN A 376 21.84 16.34 -5.75
C GLN A 376 22.04 17.24 -6.95
N ASP A 377 23.21 17.86 -7.04
CA ASP A 377 23.57 18.67 -8.20
C ASP A 377 23.67 17.80 -9.44
N ILE A 378 23.09 18.30 -10.53
CA ILE A 378 23.25 17.70 -11.84
C ILE A 378 24.68 17.99 -12.32
N PRO A 379 25.46 16.97 -12.71
CA PRO A 379 26.79 17.17 -13.22
C PRO A 379 26.80 18.06 -14.46
N ALA A 380 27.74 19.01 -14.53
CA ALA A 380 27.92 19.85 -15.72
C ALA A 380 28.19 18.97 -16.96
N GLU A 381 27.70 19.39 -18.13
CA GLU A 381 27.82 18.67 -19.40
C GLU A 381 29.26 18.26 -19.73
N SER A 382 30.24 19.10 -19.42
CA SER A 382 31.66 18.82 -19.61
C SER A 382 32.19 17.63 -18.82
N LYS A 383 31.47 17.18 -17.78
CA LYS A 383 31.83 16.02 -16.93
C LYS A 383 31.14 14.72 -17.36
N TRP A 384 30.13 14.77 -18.21
CA TRP A 384 29.34 13.59 -18.59
C TRP A 384 30.18 12.46 -19.19
N PRO A 385 31.19 12.70 -20.05
CA PRO A 385 32.02 11.62 -20.61
C PRO A 385 32.81 10.82 -19.57
N ASP A 386 33.14 11.46 -18.44
CA ASP A 386 33.97 10.85 -17.38
C ASP A 386 33.15 10.17 -16.28
N MET A 387 31.81 10.20 -16.40
CA MET A 387 30.90 9.67 -15.39
C MET A 387 30.14 8.44 -15.89
N ILE A 388 29.67 7.62 -14.93
CA ILE A 388 28.78 6.50 -15.23
C ILE A 388 27.42 7.07 -15.67
N PRO A 389 26.93 6.75 -16.90
CA PRO A 389 25.69 7.34 -17.40
C PRO A 389 24.47 7.10 -16.47
N ALA A 390 24.38 5.93 -15.82
CA ALA A 390 23.30 5.66 -14.87
C ALA A 390 23.27 6.63 -13.66
N GLU A 391 24.42 7.13 -13.22
CA GLU A 391 24.52 8.10 -12.13
C GLU A 391 24.04 9.49 -12.57
N ILE A 392 24.29 9.86 -13.82
CA ILE A 392 23.82 11.14 -14.39
C ILE A 392 22.29 11.12 -14.50
N GLY A 393 21.72 10.04 -15.06
CA GLY A 393 20.26 9.89 -15.15
C GLY A 393 19.60 9.89 -13.77
N LEU A 394 20.21 9.21 -12.79
CA LEU A 394 19.73 9.21 -11.42
C LEU A 394 19.81 10.61 -10.76
N ALA A 395 20.85 11.39 -11.04
CA ALA A 395 20.98 12.75 -10.51
C ALA A 395 19.86 13.67 -11.01
N HIS A 396 19.52 13.62 -12.31
CA HIS A 396 18.39 14.37 -12.85
C HIS A 396 17.07 13.96 -12.18
N CYS A 397 16.82 12.64 -12.03
CA CYS A 397 15.63 12.17 -11.32
C CYS A 397 15.57 12.66 -9.88
N ASN A 398 16.70 12.56 -9.14
CA ASN A 398 16.77 13.02 -7.75
C ASN A 398 16.52 14.53 -7.64
N LYS A 399 17.02 15.33 -8.57
CA LYS A 399 16.78 16.78 -8.59
C LYS A 399 15.30 17.12 -8.74
N LEU A 400 14.59 16.45 -9.67
CA LEU A 400 13.14 16.62 -9.83
C LEU A 400 12.38 16.27 -8.55
N PHE A 401 12.67 15.13 -7.93
CA PHE A 401 12.03 14.75 -6.67
C PHE A 401 12.34 15.71 -5.53
N HIS A 402 13.57 16.24 -5.46
CA HIS A 402 13.94 17.22 -4.43
C HIS A 402 13.16 18.53 -4.61
N ILE A 403 13.07 19.05 -5.86
CA ILE A 403 12.26 20.23 -6.17
C ILE A 403 10.80 19.99 -5.72
N GLU A 404 10.20 18.87 -6.10
CA GLU A 404 8.83 18.52 -5.74
C GLU A 404 8.58 18.46 -4.23
N GLN A 405 9.55 17.97 -3.45
CA GLN A 405 9.46 18.00 -1.99
C GLN A 405 9.34 19.43 -1.44
N GLY A 406 10.09 20.36 -2.03
CA GLY A 406 10.01 21.79 -1.68
C GLY A 406 8.70 22.46 -2.10
N LEU A 407 8.05 21.94 -3.14
CA LEU A 407 6.79 22.50 -3.66
C LEU A 407 5.52 21.90 -3.02
N LYS A 408 5.65 20.85 -2.21
CA LYS A 408 4.52 20.06 -1.69
C LYS A 408 3.52 20.88 -0.86
N ALA A 409 3.98 21.93 -0.18
CA ALA A 409 3.15 22.77 0.68
C ALA A 409 2.47 23.93 -0.06
N LEU A 410 2.74 24.13 -1.35
CA LEU A 410 2.16 25.19 -2.14
C LEU A 410 0.78 24.83 -2.65
N GLU A 411 -0.04 25.86 -2.85
CA GLU A 411 -1.33 25.70 -3.53
C GLU A 411 -1.14 25.22 -4.98
N PRO A 412 -2.11 24.50 -5.58
CA PRO A 412 -1.96 23.85 -6.87
C PRO A 412 -1.52 24.78 -8.00
N GLU A 413 -2.08 25.97 -8.11
CA GLU A 413 -1.74 26.93 -9.15
C GLU A 413 -0.30 27.43 -9.01
N GLU A 414 0.11 27.76 -7.78
CA GLU A 414 1.49 28.19 -7.51
C GLU A 414 2.47 27.06 -7.71
N ARG A 415 2.12 25.84 -7.28
CA ARG A 415 2.92 24.64 -7.51
C ARG A 415 3.13 24.40 -9.00
N SER A 416 2.09 24.47 -9.82
CA SER A 416 2.18 24.33 -11.27
C SER A 416 3.09 25.41 -11.90
N ARG A 417 3.00 26.66 -11.43
CA ARG A 417 3.86 27.76 -11.90
C ARG A 417 5.33 27.50 -11.53
N LYS A 418 5.58 27.11 -10.29
CA LYS A 418 6.95 26.84 -9.80
C LYS A 418 7.58 25.60 -10.46
N ARG A 419 6.80 24.57 -10.74
CA ARG A 419 7.24 23.41 -11.54
C ARG A 419 7.80 23.87 -12.89
N ARG A 420 7.04 24.66 -13.64
CA ARG A 420 7.50 25.18 -14.94
C ARG A 420 8.77 26.00 -14.82
N GLU A 421 8.92 26.79 -13.77
CA GLU A 421 10.12 27.60 -13.53
C GLU A 421 11.35 26.74 -13.19
N LEU A 422 11.21 25.78 -12.27
CA LEU A 422 12.34 25.07 -11.66
C LEU A 422 12.67 23.74 -12.35
N GLU A 423 11.67 23.04 -12.88
CA GLU A 423 11.85 21.69 -13.41
C GLU A 423 12.04 21.66 -14.93
N THR A 424 11.53 22.63 -15.68
CA THR A 424 11.75 22.68 -17.14
C THR A 424 13.25 22.64 -17.49
N PRO A 425 14.14 23.43 -16.85
CA PRO A 425 15.56 23.35 -17.14
C PRO A 425 16.18 21.97 -16.81
N VAL A 426 15.65 21.28 -15.79
CA VAL A 426 16.12 19.95 -15.41
C VAL A 426 15.68 18.92 -16.47
N TRP A 427 14.44 19.02 -16.95
CA TRP A 427 13.92 18.18 -18.02
C TRP A 427 14.66 18.39 -19.34
N ASP A 428 14.94 19.65 -19.71
CA ASP A 428 15.70 19.97 -20.91
C ASP A 428 17.11 19.39 -20.85
N SER A 429 17.78 19.51 -19.71
CA SER A 429 19.09 18.90 -19.47
C SER A 429 19.03 17.38 -19.52
N PHE A 430 17.98 16.76 -18.92
CA PHE A 430 17.80 15.32 -18.94
C PHE A 430 17.64 14.78 -20.36
N TRP A 431 16.76 15.37 -21.17
CA TRP A 431 16.54 14.94 -22.55
C TRP A 431 17.76 15.17 -23.43
N LYS A 432 18.48 16.30 -23.23
CA LYS A 432 19.74 16.59 -23.93
C LYS A 432 20.78 15.53 -23.62
N TRP A 433 20.97 15.20 -22.33
CA TRP A 433 21.87 14.15 -21.90
C TRP A 433 21.43 12.79 -22.44
N LEU A 434 20.17 12.42 -22.30
CA LEU A 434 19.66 11.10 -22.71
C LEU A 434 19.89 10.82 -24.20
N ALA A 435 19.83 11.85 -25.05
CA ALA A 435 20.11 11.75 -26.47
C ALA A 435 21.60 11.43 -26.79
N THR A 436 22.51 11.64 -25.85
CA THR A 436 23.94 11.29 -26.01
C THR A 436 24.28 9.88 -25.53
N VAL A 437 23.33 9.17 -24.89
CA VAL A 437 23.58 7.86 -24.28
C VAL A 437 23.33 6.75 -25.28
N ASP A 438 24.36 5.98 -25.59
CA ASP A 438 24.27 4.76 -26.40
C ASP A 438 24.58 3.53 -25.50
N PRO A 439 23.55 2.93 -24.86
CA PRO A 439 23.77 1.85 -23.92
C PRO A 439 23.89 0.49 -24.63
N LEU A 440 24.72 -0.40 -24.11
CA LEU A 440 24.80 -1.76 -24.57
C LEU A 440 23.43 -2.44 -24.52
N GLY A 441 23.01 -3.05 -25.61
CA GLY A 441 21.71 -3.74 -25.73
C GLY A 441 21.48 -4.77 -24.63
N GLY A 442 20.26 -4.80 -24.05
CA GLY A 442 19.90 -5.72 -22.96
C GLY A 442 20.40 -5.33 -21.57
N SER A 443 21.29 -4.33 -21.45
CA SER A 443 21.79 -3.85 -20.15
C SER A 443 20.69 -3.17 -19.31
N LYS A 444 20.90 -3.05 -18.01
CA LYS A 444 20.00 -2.30 -17.12
C LYS A 444 19.89 -0.84 -17.55
N LEU A 445 20.99 -0.24 -18.02
CA LEU A 445 20.99 1.13 -18.55
C LEU A 445 20.13 1.23 -19.82
N ALA A 446 20.24 0.26 -20.74
CA ALA A 446 19.39 0.23 -21.94
C ALA A 446 17.90 0.18 -21.57
N LYS A 447 17.53 -0.61 -20.57
CA LYS A 447 16.14 -0.67 -20.05
C LYS A 447 15.68 0.66 -19.46
N ALA A 448 16.57 1.40 -18.77
CA ALA A 448 16.26 2.72 -18.23
C ALA A 448 16.07 3.77 -19.33
N VAL A 449 16.98 3.80 -20.31
CA VAL A 449 16.93 4.71 -21.48
C VAL A 449 15.68 4.43 -22.33
N THR A 450 15.40 3.15 -22.63
CA THR A 450 14.21 2.75 -23.38
C THR A 450 12.93 3.16 -22.66
N TYR A 451 12.85 2.95 -21.34
CA TYR A 451 11.71 3.37 -20.54
C TYR A 451 11.49 4.90 -20.61
N ALA A 452 12.55 5.69 -20.39
CA ALA A 452 12.46 7.14 -20.45
C ALA A 452 12.01 7.63 -21.84
N ASN A 453 12.57 7.08 -22.93
CA ASN A 453 12.20 7.45 -24.28
C ASN A 453 10.76 7.06 -24.62
N ASN A 454 10.31 5.86 -24.23
CA ASN A 454 8.93 5.40 -24.51
C ASN A 454 7.87 6.22 -23.76
N HIS A 455 8.24 6.86 -22.65
CA HIS A 455 7.33 7.64 -21.82
C HIS A 455 7.68 9.13 -21.77
N LYS A 456 8.42 9.61 -22.78
CA LYS A 456 8.92 10.99 -22.84
C LYS A 456 7.83 12.02 -22.56
N ASP A 457 6.73 11.93 -23.27
CA ASP A 457 5.64 12.89 -23.18
C ASP A 457 4.82 12.70 -21.90
N THR A 458 4.61 11.45 -21.48
CA THR A 458 3.78 11.13 -20.31
C THR A 458 4.49 11.35 -18.97
N LEU A 459 5.83 11.30 -18.93
CA LEU A 459 6.61 11.59 -17.74
C LEU A 459 6.54 13.05 -17.30
N VAL A 460 6.35 13.99 -18.24
CA VAL A 460 6.28 15.43 -17.96
C VAL A 460 4.85 15.91 -17.68
N ASN A 461 3.85 15.12 -17.96
CA ASN A 461 2.44 15.52 -17.88
C ASN A 461 1.95 15.87 -16.47
N TYR A 462 2.64 15.42 -15.40
CA TYR A 462 2.32 15.86 -14.04
C TYR A 462 2.51 17.38 -13.83
N MET A 463 3.28 18.03 -14.69
CA MET A 463 3.48 19.47 -14.67
C MET A 463 2.27 20.27 -15.15
N LEU A 464 1.30 19.62 -15.83
CA LEU A 464 0.10 20.25 -16.35
C LEU A 464 -0.83 20.73 -15.24
N ASP A 465 -0.87 20.00 -14.12
CA ASP A 465 -1.73 20.31 -12.99
C ASP A 465 -0.95 20.20 -11.67
N GLY A 466 -1.00 21.24 -10.84
CA GLY A 466 -0.30 21.25 -9.55
C GLY A 466 -0.82 20.23 -8.53
N ARG A 467 -2.01 19.67 -8.75
CA ARG A 467 -2.59 18.59 -7.92
C ARG A 467 -1.99 17.22 -8.23
N CYS A 468 -1.42 17.03 -9.44
CA CYS A 468 -0.73 15.78 -9.81
C CYS A 468 0.49 15.53 -8.93
N GLU A 469 0.78 14.28 -8.64
CA GLU A 469 2.00 13.86 -7.96
C GLU A 469 3.06 13.45 -9.01
N ILE A 470 4.36 13.64 -8.72
CA ILE A 470 5.45 13.19 -9.59
C ILE A 470 5.54 11.65 -9.64
N SER A 471 4.91 10.97 -8.70
CA SER A 471 4.92 9.50 -8.60
C SER A 471 3.52 8.93 -8.37
N ASN A 472 3.32 7.67 -8.76
CA ASN A 472 2.09 6.93 -8.50
C ASN A 472 2.09 6.19 -7.15
N ASN A 473 2.89 6.64 -6.18
CA ASN A 473 3.02 5.98 -4.88
C ASN A 473 1.69 5.88 -4.10
N ARG A 474 0.71 6.73 -4.40
CA ARG A 474 -0.64 6.66 -3.84
C ARG A 474 -1.32 5.35 -4.20
N ALA A 475 -1.42 5.03 -5.50
CA ALA A 475 -2.02 3.77 -5.95
C ALA A 475 -1.18 2.56 -5.48
N GLU A 476 0.15 2.64 -5.53
CA GLU A 476 1.02 1.57 -5.02
C GLU A 476 0.78 1.27 -3.53
N ARG A 477 0.56 2.29 -2.68
CA ARG A 477 0.22 2.09 -1.26
C ARG A 477 -1.13 1.40 -1.09
N CYS A 478 -2.13 1.77 -1.89
CA CYS A 478 -3.43 1.11 -1.86
C CYS A 478 -3.33 -0.34 -2.37
N ALA A 479 -2.63 -0.59 -3.48
CA ALA A 479 -2.39 -1.94 -4.00
C ALA A 479 -1.67 -2.85 -2.95
N LYS A 480 -0.84 -2.27 -2.09
CA LYS A 480 -0.14 -2.97 -1.01
C LYS A 480 -1.10 -3.56 0.03
N SER A 481 -2.23 -2.92 0.33
CA SER A 481 -3.25 -3.46 1.25
C SER A 481 -3.78 -4.81 0.76
N TYR A 482 -4.19 -4.88 -0.50
CA TYR A 482 -4.61 -6.15 -1.11
C TYR A 482 -3.47 -7.17 -1.19
N ALA A 483 -2.27 -6.74 -1.59
CA ALA A 483 -1.10 -7.63 -1.69
C ALA A 483 -0.72 -8.28 -0.35
N ILE A 484 -0.90 -7.59 0.79
CA ILE A 484 -0.70 -8.14 2.13
C ILE A 484 -1.79 -9.19 2.42
N GLY A 485 -3.06 -8.87 2.15
CA GLY A 485 -4.19 -9.78 2.33
C GLY A 485 -4.03 -11.07 1.52
N ARG A 486 -3.58 -10.93 0.26
CA ARG A 486 -3.25 -12.06 -0.62
C ARG A 486 -2.16 -12.97 -0.04
N LYS A 487 -1.11 -12.42 0.57
CA LYS A 487 -0.06 -13.22 1.21
C LYS A 487 -0.60 -14.10 2.35
N ASN A 488 -1.64 -13.67 3.04
CA ASN A 488 -2.29 -14.43 4.11
C ASN A 488 -3.34 -15.42 3.60
N SER A 489 -4.13 -15.01 2.59
CA SER A 489 -5.26 -15.80 2.06
C SER A 489 -4.91 -16.65 0.84
N LEU A 490 -3.78 -16.38 0.20
CA LEU A 490 -3.17 -17.03 -0.97
C LEU A 490 -3.99 -16.89 -2.27
N PHE A 491 -5.26 -17.31 -2.30
CA PHE A 491 -6.10 -17.35 -3.49
C PHE A 491 -7.57 -17.08 -3.16
N HIS A 492 -8.37 -16.83 -4.19
CA HIS A 492 -9.83 -16.91 -4.18
C HIS A 492 -10.28 -18.25 -4.75
N THR A 493 -11.34 -18.83 -4.18
CA THR A 493 -11.85 -20.11 -4.67
C THR A 493 -12.69 -19.94 -5.95
N SER A 494 -13.43 -18.82 -6.07
CA SER A 494 -14.34 -18.52 -7.17
C SER A 494 -14.21 -17.07 -7.64
N VAL A 495 -14.75 -16.80 -8.82
CA VAL A 495 -14.86 -15.44 -9.39
C VAL A 495 -15.73 -14.55 -8.49
N ASP A 496 -16.89 -15.04 -8.02
CA ASP A 496 -17.77 -14.30 -7.10
C ASP A 496 -17.03 -13.88 -5.82
N GLY A 497 -16.16 -14.78 -5.28
CA GLY A 497 -15.34 -14.49 -4.12
C GLY A 497 -14.27 -13.41 -4.40
N ALA A 498 -13.73 -13.37 -5.61
CA ALA A 498 -12.77 -12.33 -6.03
C ALA A 498 -13.47 -10.98 -6.24
N GLN A 499 -14.63 -10.96 -6.91
CA GLN A 499 -15.45 -9.76 -7.11
C GLN A 499 -15.94 -9.18 -5.78
N ALA A 500 -16.49 -10.03 -4.90
CA ALA A 500 -16.91 -9.60 -3.57
C ALA A 500 -15.73 -9.05 -2.75
N SER A 501 -14.55 -9.64 -2.89
CA SER A 501 -13.33 -9.09 -2.27
C SER A 501 -12.96 -7.71 -2.83
N ALA A 502 -13.07 -7.50 -4.14
CA ALA A 502 -12.84 -6.21 -4.77
C ALA A 502 -13.78 -5.13 -4.18
N ILE A 503 -15.07 -5.42 -4.11
CA ILE A 503 -16.06 -4.54 -3.49
C ILE A 503 -15.69 -4.25 -2.03
N MET A 504 -15.41 -5.29 -1.24
CA MET A 504 -15.10 -5.12 0.18
C MET A 504 -13.81 -4.34 0.44
N TYR A 505 -12.74 -4.59 -0.34
CA TYR A 505 -11.52 -3.77 -0.26
C TYR A 505 -11.82 -2.31 -0.62
N SER A 506 -12.66 -2.05 -1.63
CA SER A 506 -13.07 -0.68 -2.00
C SER A 506 -13.76 0.04 -0.86
N ILE A 507 -14.73 -0.60 -0.24
CA ILE A 507 -15.49 -0.08 0.91
C ILE A 507 -14.56 0.20 2.10
N VAL A 508 -13.75 -0.78 2.48
CA VAL A 508 -12.86 -0.70 3.65
C VAL A 508 -11.77 0.35 3.47
N GLU A 509 -11.07 0.35 2.32
CA GLU A 509 -9.98 1.31 2.08
C GLU A 509 -10.52 2.73 1.88
N THR A 510 -11.70 2.90 1.29
CA THR A 510 -12.35 4.22 1.18
C THR A 510 -12.78 4.74 2.54
N ALA A 511 -13.42 3.94 3.38
CA ALA A 511 -13.81 4.32 4.75
C ALA A 511 -12.58 4.73 5.58
N LYS A 512 -11.54 3.92 5.56
CA LYS A 512 -10.25 4.19 6.20
C LYS A 512 -9.60 5.49 5.71
N ALA A 513 -9.61 5.74 4.39
CA ALA A 513 -9.03 6.94 3.79
C ALA A 513 -9.78 8.22 4.16
N ASN A 514 -11.07 8.10 4.54
CA ASN A 514 -11.90 9.19 5.04
C ASN A 514 -11.94 9.28 6.58
N GLY A 515 -11.11 8.52 7.30
CA GLY A 515 -10.93 8.62 8.74
C GLY A 515 -12.00 7.94 9.59
N LEU A 516 -12.81 7.06 9.01
CA LEU A 516 -13.86 6.37 9.75
C LEU A 516 -13.30 5.15 10.52
N ASN A 517 -13.97 4.78 11.62
CA ASN A 517 -13.85 3.49 12.23
C ASN A 517 -14.48 2.44 11.30
N VAL A 518 -13.63 1.64 10.66
CA VAL A 518 -14.06 0.70 9.62
C VAL A 518 -15.04 -0.35 10.16
N LEU A 519 -14.84 -0.83 11.39
CA LEU A 519 -15.73 -1.84 11.98
C LEU A 519 -17.12 -1.26 12.21
N GLN A 520 -17.20 -0.03 12.75
CA GLN A 520 -18.46 0.68 12.95
C GLN A 520 -19.14 1.00 11.62
N TYR A 521 -18.38 1.45 10.62
CA TYR A 521 -18.91 1.76 9.30
C TYR A 521 -19.55 0.54 8.63
N LEU A 522 -18.87 -0.61 8.66
CA LEU A 522 -19.41 -1.87 8.14
C LEU A 522 -20.71 -2.28 8.85
N TYR A 523 -20.75 -2.10 10.17
CA TYR A 523 -21.95 -2.37 10.97
C TYR A 523 -23.12 -1.48 10.54
N MET A 524 -22.90 -0.18 10.47
CA MET A 524 -23.93 0.81 10.10
C MET A 524 -24.46 0.55 8.68
N VAL A 525 -23.58 0.26 7.72
CA VAL A 525 -24.02 -0.10 6.36
C VAL A 525 -24.91 -1.35 6.39
N LEU A 526 -24.50 -2.41 7.07
CA LEU A 526 -25.29 -3.65 7.14
C LEU A 526 -26.60 -3.47 7.94
N LEU A 527 -26.64 -2.50 8.84
CA LEU A 527 -27.86 -2.19 9.59
C LEU A 527 -28.91 -1.47 8.73
N TYR A 528 -28.50 -0.52 7.90
CA TYR A 528 -29.41 0.36 7.15
C TYR A 528 -29.70 -0.12 5.73
N MET A 529 -28.74 -0.76 5.06
CA MET A 529 -28.89 -1.15 3.65
C MET A 529 -30.08 -2.09 3.35
N PRO A 530 -30.54 -2.97 4.25
CA PRO A 530 -31.74 -3.76 3.99
C PRO A 530 -32.94 -2.91 3.63
N ASP A 531 -33.08 -1.73 4.22
CA ASP A 531 -34.20 -0.80 4.02
C ASP A 531 -33.97 0.16 2.85
N TYR A 532 -32.70 0.53 2.57
CA TYR A 532 -32.36 1.64 1.66
C TYR A 532 -31.59 1.23 0.40
N LYS A 533 -31.31 -0.06 0.16
CA LYS A 533 -30.49 -0.50 -0.97
C LYS A 533 -30.99 -0.09 -2.36
N ASN A 534 -32.28 0.16 -2.51
CA ASN A 534 -32.91 0.60 -3.75
C ASN A 534 -33.24 2.10 -3.76
N GLU A 535 -32.84 2.84 -2.74
CA GLU A 535 -33.17 4.25 -2.57
C GLU A 535 -31.89 5.11 -2.73
N PRO A 536 -31.75 5.87 -3.83
CA PRO A 536 -30.53 6.64 -4.10
C PRO A 536 -30.15 7.62 -2.98
N ALA A 537 -31.14 8.29 -2.36
CA ALA A 537 -30.89 9.22 -1.27
C ALA A 537 -30.37 8.49 -0.01
N GLY A 538 -30.93 7.29 0.29
CA GLY A 538 -30.42 6.46 1.38
C GLY A 538 -28.98 5.98 1.13
N ILE A 539 -28.64 5.57 -0.10
CA ILE A 539 -27.28 5.20 -0.47
C ILE A 539 -26.31 6.39 -0.27
N GLU A 540 -26.73 7.62 -0.60
CA GLU A 540 -25.88 8.81 -0.40
C GLU A 540 -25.59 9.08 1.07
N GLN A 541 -26.55 8.85 1.98
CA GLN A 541 -26.33 8.96 3.42
C GLN A 541 -25.36 7.89 3.96
N LEU A 542 -25.21 6.77 3.26
CA LEU A 542 -24.32 5.67 3.65
C LEU A 542 -22.93 5.76 3.03
N LEU A 543 -22.63 6.78 2.23
CA LEU A 543 -21.28 7.01 1.71
C LEU A 543 -20.30 7.36 2.85
N PRO A 544 -19.01 6.93 2.76
CA PRO A 544 -18.02 7.08 3.84
C PRO A 544 -17.73 8.53 4.27
N TRP A 545 -18.21 9.51 3.55
CA TRP A 545 -18.01 10.94 3.83
C TRP A 545 -19.30 11.70 4.14
N SER A 546 -20.44 11.02 4.18
CA SER A 546 -21.70 11.65 4.57
C SER A 546 -21.62 12.16 6.02
N GLU A 547 -22.38 13.21 6.33
CA GLU A 547 -22.41 13.74 7.70
C GLU A 547 -22.96 12.68 8.67
N PHE A 548 -23.96 11.89 8.25
CA PHE A 548 -24.48 10.78 9.02
C PHE A 548 -23.38 9.77 9.39
N MET A 549 -22.60 9.29 8.43
CA MET A 549 -21.54 8.32 8.72
C MET A 549 -20.38 8.91 9.53
N LYS A 550 -20.05 10.19 9.35
CA LYS A 550 -19.07 10.87 10.18
C LYS A 550 -19.51 10.96 11.63
N GLU A 551 -20.79 11.28 11.89
CA GLU A 551 -21.33 11.36 13.24
C GLU A 551 -21.21 10.03 13.98
N TYR A 552 -21.58 8.93 13.33
CA TYR A 552 -21.67 7.62 14.00
C TYR A 552 -20.43 6.74 13.86
N CYS A 553 -19.49 7.04 12.96
CA CYS A 553 -18.37 6.16 12.65
C CYS A 553 -16.99 6.76 12.91
N THR A 554 -16.85 7.88 13.63
CA THR A 554 -15.53 8.46 13.97
C THR A 554 -14.99 8.01 15.32
N GLY A 555 -15.86 7.57 16.22
CA GLY A 555 -15.52 7.05 17.55
C GLY A 555 -15.19 5.55 17.59
N PRO A 556 -15.04 4.99 18.80
CA PRO A 556 -14.96 3.54 19.02
C PRO A 556 -16.19 2.81 18.45
N ALA A 557 -16.02 1.54 18.07
CA ALA A 557 -17.15 0.75 17.60
C ALA A 557 -18.15 0.48 18.73
N ASP A 558 -19.42 0.76 18.47
CA ASP A 558 -20.54 0.57 19.38
C ASP A 558 -21.69 -0.15 18.65
N PHE A 559 -22.01 -1.36 19.09
CA PHE A 559 -23.11 -2.18 18.56
C PHE A 559 -24.30 -2.27 19.53
N GLU A 560 -24.23 -1.57 20.65
CA GLU A 560 -25.24 -1.63 21.71
C GLU A 560 -26.20 -0.42 21.68
N THR A 561 -25.71 0.75 21.31
CA THR A 561 -26.51 1.98 21.29
C THR A 561 -27.50 2.01 20.12
N ILE A 562 -27.07 1.60 18.93
CA ILE A 562 -27.93 1.52 17.74
C ILE A 562 -27.99 0.06 17.30
N THR A 563 -29.17 -0.54 17.38
CA THR A 563 -29.41 -1.96 17.13
C THR A 563 -30.51 -2.15 16.07
N PRO A 564 -30.68 -3.35 15.51
CA PRO A 564 -31.76 -3.61 14.57
C PRO A 564 -33.15 -3.30 15.13
N GLU A 565 -33.32 -3.32 16.46
CA GLU A 565 -34.59 -3.08 17.14
C GLU A 565 -34.91 -1.61 17.38
N ASN A 566 -33.90 -0.72 17.38
CA ASN A 566 -34.05 0.69 17.83
C ASN A 566 -33.50 1.74 16.87
N HIS A 567 -32.94 1.35 15.71
CA HIS A 567 -32.40 2.33 14.76
C HIS A 567 -33.51 3.22 14.17
N ALA A 568 -33.24 4.53 14.13
CA ALA A 568 -34.13 5.49 13.49
C ALA A 568 -33.95 5.44 11.96
N PRO A 569 -34.98 5.82 11.17
CA PRO A 569 -34.82 5.99 9.73
C PRO A 569 -33.69 6.98 9.38
N LEU A 570 -33.06 6.79 8.20
CA LEU A 570 -32.06 7.74 7.70
C LEU A 570 -32.67 9.13 7.52
N PRO A 571 -31.92 10.21 7.77
CA PRO A 571 -32.35 11.59 7.50
C PRO A 571 -32.27 11.86 5.99
N LEU A 572 -33.33 11.52 5.26
CA LEU A 572 -33.45 11.68 3.81
C LEU A 572 -33.86 13.08 3.39
#